data_494fd532c497dc3574e85a8b50346fe6
#
_entry.id   494fd532c497dc3574e85a8b50346fe6
#
_cell.length_a   1.000
_cell.length_b   1.000
_cell.length_c   1.000
_cell.angle_alpha   90.00
_cell.angle_beta   90.00
_cell.angle_gamma   90.00
#
_symmetry.space_group_name_H-M   'P 1'
#
loop_
_entity.id
_entity.type
_entity.pdbx_description
1 polymer ?
#
loop_
_entity_poly.entity_id
_entity_poly.type
_entity_poly.pdbx_seq_one_letter_code
_entity_poly.pdbx_strand_id
1 'polypeptide(L)'
;RAGPAGSPASARRIRSATGAMDGSGGADEYPYEDNNLLVVPIFVEPYPLSDIVASDVVAPIQAIEGSQFEVRYSVANRGSGTTASDTWTDTIWLTHDKTRPSAYGNGAMLSGTVQHTGALGVGQSYEVITQVTLPSNLTPGTYYITPWSDSYDVIPEDTLASNLNPDDPHELDNNNYKARAIDVLGLRPDLVVPSVIAQVQAVSPAAFSVTWSVRNAGPLEAAGGWLDWVYLSDRPTLEAPGAQNWFLGSVAHSSALAPGAEYTQSATFDLSPAAAGRYVIVVTDADPYGETG
;
A
#
# COMPACT_ATOMS: atom_id res chain seq x y z
N ARG A 1 9.95 25.98 40.73
CA ARG A 1 10.68 26.24 39.48
C ARG A 1 9.64 26.25 38.38
N ALA A 2 9.40 27.43 37.79
CA ALA A 2 8.48 27.62 36.71
C ALA A 2 9.02 26.90 35.45
N GLY A 3 8.17 26.09 34.79
CA GLY A 3 8.43 25.53 33.50
C GLY A 3 8.32 26.60 32.40
N PRO A 4 8.88 26.36 31.21
CA PRO A 4 8.86 27.35 30.15
C PRO A 4 7.43 27.55 29.61
N ALA A 5 7.07 28.83 29.46
CA ALA A 5 5.81 29.25 28.85
C ALA A 5 5.72 28.77 27.40
N GLY A 6 4.63 28.08 27.06
CA GLY A 6 4.30 27.74 25.72
C GLY A 6 4.20 28.96 24.81
N SER A 7 4.71 28.85 23.59
CA SER A 7 4.58 29.90 22.57
C SER A 7 3.10 30.16 22.30
N PRO A 8 2.66 31.42 22.27
CA PRO A 8 1.26 31.72 21.95
C PRO A 8 0.96 31.37 20.48
N ALA A 9 -0.13 30.66 20.30
CA ALA A 9 -0.71 30.44 18.98
C ALA A 9 -0.84 31.78 18.23
N SER A 10 -0.47 31.78 16.96
CA SER A 10 -0.43 32.93 16.08
C SER A 10 -1.82 33.58 15.96
N ALA A 11 -2.11 34.53 16.84
CA ALA A 11 -3.22 35.44 16.64
C ALA A 11 -2.96 36.21 15.32
N ARG A 12 -3.88 36.07 14.38
CA ARG A 12 -3.84 36.77 13.09
C ARG A 12 -3.73 38.27 13.38
N ARG A 13 -2.62 38.88 13.06
CA ARG A 13 -2.44 40.32 13.17
C ARG A 13 -3.48 41.01 12.31
N ILE A 14 -4.43 41.66 12.95
CA ILE A 14 -5.24 42.66 12.30
C ILE A 14 -4.30 43.82 11.98
N ARG A 15 -4.01 44.03 10.69
CA ARG A 15 -3.26 45.22 10.27
C ARG A 15 -4.18 46.41 10.48
N SER A 16 -3.72 47.37 11.26
CA SER A 16 -4.31 48.70 11.28
C SER A 16 -4.29 49.24 9.86
N ALA A 17 -5.45 49.45 9.29
CA ALA A 17 -5.60 50.14 8.00
C ALA A 17 -5.46 51.64 8.25
N THR A 18 -4.23 52.13 8.21
CA THR A 18 -3.99 53.54 7.94
C THR A 18 -4.08 53.75 6.43
N GLY A 19 -5.26 53.85 5.93
CA GLY A 19 -5.53 54.18 4.54
C GLY A 19 -6.68 55.18 4.49
N ALA A 20 -6.51 56.27 3.78
CA ALA A 20 -7.56 57.26 3.53
C ALA A 20 -8.87 56.58 3.14
N MET A 21 -9.94 56.85 3.81
CA MET A 21 -11.27 56.34 3.55
C MET A 21 -11.74 56.81 2.17
N ASP A 22 -11.95 55.85 1.29
CA ASP A 22 -12.76 56.06 0.11
C ASP A 22 -14.24 56.02 0.55
N GLY A 23 -14.85 57.05 0.78
CA GLY A 23 -16.28 57.34 0.87
C GLY A 23 -17.30 56.24 1.25
N SER A 24 -16.92 55.11 1.88
CA SER A 24 -17.84 54.03 2.27
C SER A 24 -18.06 53.97 3.79
N GLY A 25 -18.80 54.90 4.34
CA GLY A 25 -19.64 54.68 5.51
C GLY A 25 -19.01 54.69 6.88
N GLY A 26 -17.79 55.19 7.07
CA GLY A 26 -17.23 55.44 8.41
C GLY A 26 -17.50 56.89 8.85
N ALA A 27 -17.67 57.13 10.15
CA ALA A 27 -17.69 58.47 10.70
C ALA A 27 -16.33 59.14 10.51
N ASP A 28 -16.31 60.36 9.99
CA ASP A 28 -15.10 61.18 9.93
C ASP A 28 -14.82 61.77 11.33
N GLU A 29 -13.83 61.20 12.02
CA GLU A 29 -13.45 61.56 13.39
C GLU A 29 -12.12 62.33 13.46
N TYR A 30 -11.64 62.81 12.34
CA TYR A 30 -10.39 63.58 12.33
C TYR A 30 -10.52 64.81 13.28
N PRO A 31 -9.57 65.02 14.22
CA PRO A 31 -8.27 64.36 14.44
C PRO A 31 -8.25 63.27 15.52
N TYR A 32 -9.35 62.68 15.89
CA TYR A 32 -9.53 61.84 17.07
C TYR A 32 -9.53 60.34 16.79
N GLU A 33 -8.99 59.90 15.68
CA GLU A 33 -8.98 58.48 15.24
C GLU A 33 -8.18 57.53 16.20
N ASP A 34 -7.30 58.09 17.03
CA ASP A 34 -6.47 57.30 17.93
C ASP A 34 -7.22 56.71 19.15
N ASN A 35 -8.46 57.13 19.41
CA ASN A 35 -9.26 56.69 20.53
C ASN A 35 -10.33 55.63 20.15
N ASN A 36 -10.35 55.19 18.91
CA ASN A 36 -11.32 54.20 18.42
C ASN A 36 -10.99 52.74 18.84
N LEU A 37 -9.86 52.55 19.56
CA LEU A 37 -9.41 51.25 20.02
C LEU A 37 -9.37 51.21 21.55
N LEU A 38 -10.17 50.35 22.14
CA LEU A 38 -10.06 49.97 23.56
C LEU A 38 -9.51 48.55 23.67
N VAL A 39 -8.40 48.39 24.35
CA VAL A 39 -7.78 47.09 24.62
C VAL A 39 -8.07 46.67 26.04
N VAL A 40 -8.73 45.54 26.20
CA VAL A 40 -8.97 44.91 27.48
C VAL A 40 -8.18 43.59 27.54
N PRO A 41 -7.29 43.40 28.51
CA PRO A 41 -6.63 42.13 28.67
C PRO A 41 -7.63 41.07 29.16
N ILE A 42 -7.65 39.92 28.52
CA ILE A 42 -8.38 38.73 28.95
C ILE A 42 -7.39 37.59 29.09
N PHE A 43 -7.64 36.71 30.03
CA PHE A 43 -6.97 35.43 30.14
C PHE A 43 -7.91 34.34 29.58
N VAL A 44 -7.46 33.60 28.56
CA VAL A 44 -8.17 32.45 28.01
C VAL A 44 -7.44 31.21 28.42
N GLU A 45 -8.02 30.41 29.27
CA GLU A 45 -7.48 29.11 29.67
C GLU A 45 -7.76 28.10 28.54
N PRO A 46 -6.74 27.40 28.04
CA PRO A 46 -6.95 26.38 27.00
C PRO A 46 -7.78 25.22 27.58
N TYR A 47 -8.76 24.77 26.82
CA TYR A 47 -9.52 23.56 27.14
C TYR A 47 -8.60 22.33 26.97
N PRO A 48 -8.54 21.41 27.96
CA PRO A 48 -7.72 20.21 27.83
C PRO A 48 -8.36 19.27 26.82
N LEU A 49 -7.71 19.06 25.69
CA LEU A 49 -8.15 18.15 24.64
C LEU A 49 -7.58 16.74 24.83
N SER A 50 -8.28 15.75 24.30
CA SER A 50 -7.75 14.40 24.08
C SER A 50 -6.80 14.36 22.88
N ASP A 51 -6.04 13.28 22.76
CA ASP A 51 -5.14 12.97 21.68
C ASP A 51 -5.15 11.44 21.52
N ILE A 52 -5.93 10.94 20.56
CA ILE A 52 -6.12 9.50 20.33
C ILE A 52 -5.04 8.98 19.38
N VAL A 53 -4.23 8.06 19.87
CA VAL A 53 -3.08 7.50 19.16
C VAL A 53 -3.30 6.02 18.88
N ALA A 54 -3.27 5.62 17.61
CA ALA A 54 -3.25 4.23 17.20
C ALA A 54 -1.83 3.66 17.19
N SER A 55 -1.64 2.48 17.75
CA SER A 55 -0.32 1.83 17.86
C SER A 55 -0.43 0.30 17.86
N ASP A 56 0.73 -0.37 17.94
CA ASP A 56 0.87 -1.82 18.16
C ASP A 56 0.07 -2.68 17.19
N VAL A 57 0.06 -2.30 15.91
CA VAL A 57 -0.67 -3.06 14.89
C VAL A 57 0.00 -4.39 14.64
N VAL A 58 -0.75 -5.47 14.86
CA VAL A 58 -0.35 -6.86 14.59
C VAL A 58 -1.25 -7.43 13.52
N ALA A 59 -0.65 -7.91 12.45
CA ALA A 59 -1.28 -8.63 11.35
C ALA A 59 -0.30 -9.66 10.80
N PRO A 60 -0.75 -10.67 10.03
CA PRO A 60 0.17 -11.58 9.33
C PRO A 60 1.14 -10.80 8.43
N ILE A 61 2.34 -11.36 8.24
CA ILE A 61 3.32 -10.78 7.30
C ILE A 61 2.94 -11.06 5.85
N GLN A 62 2.12 -12.10 5.62
CA GLN A 62 1.62 -12.50 4.31
C GLN A 62 0.17 -12.99 4.43
N ALA A 63 -0.64 -12.72 3.42
CA ALA A 63 -1.98 -13.29 3.29
C ALA A 63 -2.35 -13.47 1.83
N ILE A 64 -3.24 -14.42 1.55
CA ILE A 64 -3.77 -14.67 0.21
C ILE A 64 -4.97 -13.75 -0.01
N GLU A 65 -5.13 -13.21 -1.23
CA GLU A 65 -6.32 -12.45 -1.60
C GLU A 65 -7.60 -13.23 -1.28
N GLY A 66 -8.65 -12.55 -0.83
CA GLY A 66 -9.90 -13.18 -0.40
C GLY A 66 -9.85 -13.91 0.95
N SER A 67 -8.67 -14.08 1.57
CA SER A 67 -8.56 -14.76 2.87
C SER A 67 -8.97 -13.85 4.03
N GLN A 68 -9.36 -14.49 5.13
CA GLN A 68 -9.69 -13.84 6.39
C GLN A 68 -8.54 -14.06 7.40
N PHE A 69 -8.22 -13.02 8.18
CA PHE A 69 -7.24 -13.09 9.26
C PHE A 69 -7.53 -12.10 10.37
N GLU A 70 -6.90 -12.32 11.52
CA GLU A 70 -7.01 -11.45 12.68
C GLU A 70 -6.09 -10.24 12.55
N VAL A 71 -6.64 -9.08 12.93
CA VAL A 71 -5.89 -7.83 13.14
C VAL A 71 -6.08 -7.41 14.59
N ARG A 72 -4.98 -6.99 15.22
CA ARG A 72 -4.96 -6.43 16.57
C ARG A 72 -4.27 -5.07 16.53
N TYR A 73 -4.80 -4.11 17.28
CA TYR A 73 -4.18 -2.81 17.49
C TYR A 73 -4.58 -2.21 18.83
N SER A 74 -3.79 -1.24 19.30
CA SER A 74 -4.05 -0.50 20.53
C SER A 74 -4.38 0.95 20.20
N VAL A 75 -5.26 1.54 20.98
CA VAL A 75 -5.59 2.98 20.92
C VAL A 75 -5.45 3.56 22.32
N ALA A 76 -4.73 4.69 22.44
CA ALA A 76 -4.46 5.34 23.71
C ALA A 76 -4.78 6.83 23.63
N ASN A 77 -5.33 7.40 24.70
CA ASN A 77 -5.45 8.85 24.87
C ASN A 77 -4.16 9.40 25.49
N ARG A 78 -3.38 10.11 24.70
CA ARG A 78 -2.11 10.76 25.10
C ARG A 78 -2.27 12.27 25.34
N GLY A 79 -3.47 12.80 25.18
CA GLY A 79 -3.80 14.20 25.43
C GLY A 79 -3.86 14.56 26.91
N SER A 80 -4.20 15.81 27.18
CA SER A 80 -4.34 16.38 28.51
C SER A 80 -5.75 16.32 29.08
N GLY A 81 -6.76 15.96 28.23
CA GLY A 81 -8.17 15.83 28.60
C GLY A 81 -8.73 14.45 28.32
N THR A 82 -9.87 14.14 28.93
CA THR A 82 -10.69 12.97 28.60
C THR A 82 -11.39 13.22 27.26
N THR A 83 -11.64 12.16 26.47
CA THR A 83 -12.40 12.27 25.20
C THR A 83 -13.76 12.93 25.45
N ALA A 84 -14.13 13.87 24.58
CA ALA A 84 -15.40 14.59 24.66
C ALA A 84 -16.61 13.72 24.31
N SER A 85 -16.40 12.65 23.56
CA SER A 85 -17.39 11.63 23.26
C SER A 85 -17.05 10.33 24.00
N ASP A 86 -18.07 9.56 24.34
CA ASP A 86 -17.95 8.20 24.87
C ASP A 86 -18.18 7.13 23.79
N THR A 87 -18.39 7.53 22.53
CA THR A 87 -18.57 6.62 21.41
C THR A 87 -17.93 7.17 20.13
N TRP A 88 -17.20 6.32 19.43
CA TRP A 88 -16.65 6.60 18.11
C TRP A 88 -16.43 5.30 17.32
N THR A 89 -16.03 5.43 16.10
CA THR A 89 -15.86 4.29 15.19
C THR A 89 -14.43 4.23 14.70
N ASP A 90 -13.83 3.06 14.86
CA ASP A 90 -12.57 2.70 14.22
C ASP A 90 -12.86 1.98 12.90
N THR A 91 -12.03 2.23 11.90
CA THR A 91 -12.05 1.54 10.61
C THR A 91 -10.70 0.88 10.33
N ILE A 92 -10.71 -0.19 9.54
CA ILE A 92 -9.49 -0.87 9.15
C ILE A 92 -9.39 -0.85 7.62
N TRP A 93 -8.25 -0.45 7.12
CA TRP A 93 -8.00 -0.23 5.71
C TRP A 93 -6.91 -1.14 5.18
N LEU A 94 -6.99 -1.49 3.91
CA LEU A 94 -5.88 -1.96 3.09
C LEU A 94 -5.41 -0.79 2.24
N THR A 95 -4.19 -0.33 2.45
CA THR A 95 -3.63 0.84 1.75
C THR A 95 -2.39 0.46 0.93
N HIS A 96 -2.09 1.23 -0.11
CA HIS A 96 -0.90 1.05 -0.94
C HIS A 96 0.35 1.72 -0.34
N ASP A 97 0.16 2.61 0.61
CA ASP A 97 1.22 3.34 1.31
C ASP A 97 0.86 3.52 2.80
N LYS A 98 1.70 4.23 3.54
CA LYS A 98 1.54 4.45 4.96
C LYS A 98 0.78 5.72 5.33
N THR A 99 0.30 6.45 4.33
CA THR A 99 -0.40 7.71 4.55
C THR A 99 -1.84 7.47 5.04
N ARG A 100 -2.51 8.54 5.45
CA ARG A 100 -3.89 8.48 5.93
C ARG A 100 -4.81 7.78 4.91
N PRO A 101 -5.60 6.79 5.33
CA PRO A 101 -6.47 6.06 4.43
C PRO A 101 -7.47 6.93 3.69
N SER A 102 -7.70 6.63 2.41
CA SER A 102 -8.66 7.32 1.58
C SER A 102 -9.26 6.40 0.52
N ALA A 103 -10.59 6.34 0.46
CA ALA A 103 -11.31 5.53 -0.53
C ALA A 103 -11.12 6.02 -1.97
N TYR A 104 -10.75 7.28 -2.14
CA TYR A 104 -10.50 7.88 -3.47
C TYR A 104 -9.01 8.05 -3.78
N GLY A 105 -8.15 7.58 -2.89
CA GLY A 105 -6.70 7.74 -2.96
C GLY A 105 -5.95 6.42 -2.86
N ASN A 106 -5.48 6.10 -1.67
CA ASN A 106 -4.47 5.06 -1.46
C ASN A 106 -5.01 3.73 -0.94
N GLY A 107 -6.32 3.53 -0.78
CA GLY A 107 -6.77 2.27 -0.18
C GLY A 107 -8.25 1.96 -0.28
N ALA A 108 -8.59 0.78 0.23
CA ALA A 108 -9.95 0.30 0.38
C ALA A 108 -10.22 -0.06 1.85
N MET A 109 -11.38 0.32 2.38
CA MET A 109 -11.79 -0.10 3.70
C MET A 109 -12.03 -1.61 3.71
N LEU A 110 -11.37 -2.31 4.62
CA LEU A 110 -11.60 -3.72 4.88
C LEU A 110 -12.90 -3.91 5.67
N SER A 111 -13.52 -5.06 5.52
CA SER A 111 -14.82 -5.34 6.11
C SER A 111 -14.83 -5.15 7.62
N GLY A 112 -15.79 -4.35 8.08
CA GLY A 112 -16.11 -4.14 9.48
C GLY A 112 -15.61 -2.81 10.04
N THR A 113 -16.56 -2.08 10.62
CA THR A 113 -16.28 -0.98 11.54
C THR A 113 -16.26 -1.53 12.95
N VAL A 114 -15.35 -1.06 13.79
CA VAL A 114 -15.30 -1.39 15.22
C VAL A 114 -15.81 -0.16 15.99
N GLN A 115 -16.91 -0.32 16.71
CA GLN A 115 -17.43 0.74 17.54
C GLN A 115 -16.79 0.68 18.92
N HIS A 116 -16.14 1.77 19.33
CA HIS A 116 -15.72 1.97 20.70
C HIS A 116 -16.84 2.56 21.54
N THR A 117 -16.94 2.13 22.79
CA THR A 117 -17.88 2.66 23.79
C THR A 117 -17.17 2.89 25.12
N GLY A 118 -17.40 4.03 25.72
CA GLY A 118 -16.78 4.49 26.96
C GLY A 118 -15.81 5.65 26.72
N ALA A 119 -15.90 6.70 27.53
CA ALA A 119 -14.97 7.81 27.47
C ALA A 119 -13.56 7.31 27.84
N LEU A 120 -12.54 7.77 27.12
CA LEU A 120 -11.15 7.40 27.36
C LEU A 120 -10.43 8.53 28.10
N GLY A 121 -10.12 8.30 29.37
CA GLY A 121 -9.39 9.24 30.22
C GLY A 121 -7.92 9.38 29.80
N VAL A 122 -7.27 10.40 30.32
CA VAL A 122 -5.84 10.67 30.10
C VAL A 122 -5.00 9.46 30.46
N GLY A 123 -4.17 8.99 29.51
CA GLY A 123 -3.30 7.84 29.66
C GLY A 123 -3.99 6.47 29.62
N GLN A 124 -5.30 6.44 29.44
CA GLN A 124 -6.03 5.18 29.25
C GLN A 124 -5.90 4.69 27.81
N SER A 125 -6.10 3.38 27.64
CA SER A 125 -6.04 2.72 26.34
C SER A 125 -7.02 1.57 26.27
N TYR A 126 -7.35 1.15 25.04
CA TYR A 126 -8.06 -0.09 24.75
C TYR A 126 -7.35 -0.86 23.64
N GLU A 127 -7.63 -2.15 23.58
CA GLU A 127 -7.15 -3.05 22.52
C GLU A 127 -8.33 -3.51 21.68
N VAL A 128 -8.14 -3.55 20.37
CA VAL A 128 -9.09 -4.13 19.42
C VAL A 128 -8.49 -5.40 18.85
N ILE A 129 -9.31 -6.46 18.82
CA ILE A 129 -9.01 -7.72 18.13
C ILE A 129 -10.20 -8.01 17.22
N THR A 130 -9.97 -8.08 15.92
CA THR A 130 -11.03 -8.28 14.95
C THR A 130 -10.57 -9.09 13.75
N GLN A 131 -11.52 -9.67 13.02
CA GLN A 131 -11.27 -10.39 11.78
C GLN A 131 -11.53 -9.46 10.59
N VAL A 132 -10.61 -9.46 9.64
CA VAL A 132 -10.76 -8.75 8.37
C VAL A 132 -10.64 -9.73 7.21
N THR A 133 -11.28 -9.39 6.09
CA THR A 133 -11.19 -10.17 4.85
C THR A 133 -10.53 -9.32 3.78
N LEU A 134 -9.46 -9.84 3.15
CA LEU A 134 -8.88 -9.18 1.99
C LEU A 134 -9.85 -9.22 0.80
N PRO A 135 -9.90 -8.16 -0.01
CA PRO A 135 -10.56 -8.22 -1.30
C PRO A 135 -10.01 -9.35 -2.17
N SER A 136 -10.83 -9.93 -3.02
CA SER A 136 -10.41 -10.80 -4.12
C SER A 136 -9.92 -9.96 -5.30
N ASN A 137 -9.11 -10.54 -6.18
CA ASN A 137 -8.55 -9.89 -7.37
C ASN A 137 -7.60 -8.70 -7.08
N LEU A 138 -6.88 -8.76 -5.97
CA LEU A 138 -5.80 -7.85 -5.69
C LEU A 138 -4.58 -8.18 -6.59
N THR A 139 -3.85 -7.15 -6.98
CA THR A 139 -2.53 -7.36 -7.57
C THR A 139 -1.58 -7.84 -6.47
N PRO A 140 -0.85 -8.96 -6.66
CA PRO A 140 0.13 -9.40 -5.68
C PRO A 140 1.18 -8.32 -5.40
N GLY A 141 1.57 -8.18 -4.13
CA GLY A 141 2.54 -7.16 -3.74
C GLY A 141 2.40 -6.73 -2.28
N THR A 142 3.21 -5.76 -1.90
CA THR A 142 3.19 -5.20 -0.55
C THR A 142 2.09 -4.16 -0.40
N TYR A 143 1.25 -4.35 0.61
CA TYR A 143 0.20 -3.46 1.06
C TYR A 143 0.40 -3.14 2.54
N TYR A 144 -0.50 -2.34 3.10
CA TYR A 144 -0.50 -2.03 4.53
C TYR A 144 -1.88 -2.24 5.11
N ILE A 145 -1.94 -2.93 6.26
CA ILE A 145 -3.11 -2.96 7.12
C ILE A 145 -3.05 -1.71 8.00
N THR A 146 -4.03 -0.84 7.86
CA THR A 146 -4.03 0.47 8.51
C THR A 146 -5.31 0.67 9.32
N PRO A 147 -5.33 0.28 10.61
CA PRO A 147 -6.38 0.71 11.53
C PRO A 147 -6.36 2.22 11.68
N TRP A 148 -7.54 2.81 11.71
CA TRP A 148 -7.77 4.24 11.89
C TRP A 148 -8.86 4.42 12.95
N SER A 149 -8.48 4.90 14.13
CA SER A 149 -9.38 5.20 15.23
C SER A 149 -10.05 6.54 15.01
N ASP A 150 -11.28 6.67 15.48
CA ASP A 150 -12.11 7.86 15.26
C ASP A 150 -12.12 8.36 13.81
N SER A 151 -12.28 7.43 12.89
CA SER A 151 -12.20 7.70 11.45
C SER A 151 -13.25 8.69 10.91
N TYR A 152 -14.24 9.05 11.72
CA TYR A 152 -15.28 10.04 11.40
C TYR A 152 -15.09 11.38 12.12
N ASP A 153 -13.96 11.57 12.82
CA ASP A 153 -13.58 12.83 13.47
C ASP A 153 -14.67 13.34 14.45
N VAL A 154 -15.11 12.46 15.33
CA VAL A 154 -16.15 12.76 16.34
C VAL A 154 -15.53 13.39 17.60
N ILE A 155 -14.28 13.08 17.87
CA ILE A 155 -13.56 13.53 19.06
C ILE A 155 -12.69 14.73 18.69
N PRO A 156 -12.93 15.91 19.31
CA PRO A 156 -12.00 17.03 19.20
C PRO A 156 -10.65 16.66 19.84
N GLU A 157 -9.58 16.80 19.06
CA GLU A 157 -8.24 16.42 19.49
C GLU A 157 -7.28 17.61 19.49
N ASP A 158 -6.19 17.48 20.27
CA ASP A 158 -5.06 18.40 20.17
C ASP A 158 -4.23 18.05 18.95
N THR A 159 -4.35 18.87 17.92
CA THR A 159 -3.65 18.68 16.63
C THR A 159 -2.30 19.36 16.57
N LEU A 160 -1.74 19.82 17.68
CA LEU A 160 -0.65 20.79 17.58
C LEU A 160 0.69 20.06 17.77
N ALA A 161 1.32 19.46 18.28
CA ALA A 161 2.78 19.19 18.32
C ALA A 161 3.13 17.73 18.63
N SER A 162 2.16 17.00 19.18
CA SER A 162 2.31 15.59 19.56
C SER A 162 1.74 14.61 18.54
N ASN A 163 0.93 15.10 17.60
CA ASN A 163 0.19 14.34 16.61
C ASN A 163 0.99 14.06 15.33
N LEU A 164 2.25 13.74 15.47
CA LEU A 164 3.05 13.34 14.31
C LEU A 164 2.94 11.83 14.13
N ASN A 165 2.36 11.42 13.01
CA ASN A 165 2.43 10.02 12.60
C ASN A 165 3.85 9.70 12.13
N PRO A 166 4.60 8.81 12.83
CA PRO A 166 5.96 8.47 12.43
C PRO A 166 6.06 7.69 11.12
N ASP A 167 4.96 7.13 10.63
CA ASP A 167 4.89 6.44 9.34
C ASP A 167 4.60 7.39 8.18
N ASP A 168 4.06 8.57 8.47
CA ASP A 168 3.82 9.64 7.50
C ASP A 168 4.27 10.99 8.05
N PRO A 169 5.52 11.40 7.79
CA PRO A 169 6.06 12.66 8.29
C PRO A 169 5.42 13.90 7.66
N HIS A 170 4.56 13.74 6.65
CA HIS A 170 3.84 14.84 6.01
C HIS A 170 2.47 15.10 6.65
N GLU A 171 1.94 14.14 7.41
CA GLU A 171 0.71 14.29 8.18
C GLU A 171 1.03 14.77 9.59
N LEU A 172 1.05 16.09 9.77
CA LEU A 172 1.48 16.72 11.02
C LEU A 172 0.43 16.62 12.14
N ASP A 173 -0.82 16.37 11.79
CA ASP A 173 -1.95 16.56 12.70
C ASP A 173 -2.82 15.30 12.85
N ASN A 174 -2.28 14.11 12.55
CA ASN A 174 -3.10 12.91 12.63
C ASN A 174 -2.27 11.66 12.95
N ASN A 175 -2.36 11.17 14.18
CA ASN A 175 -1.75 9.93 14.66
C ASN A 175 -2.79 8.86 15.00
N ASN A 176 -4.04 9.06 14.59
CA ASN A 176 -5.17 8.15 14.85
C ASN A 176 -5.09 6.88 14.01
N TYR A 177 -4.17 6.77 13.08
CA TYR A 177 -3.94 5.60 12.25
C TYR A 177 -2.49 5.12 12.33
N LYS A 178 -2.30 3.83 12.05
CA LYS A 178 -0.97 3.20 12.04
C LYS A 178 -0.90 2.10 11.01
N ALA A 179 0.06 2.20 10.10
CA ALA A 179 0.24 1.25 9.01
C ALA A 179 1.13 0.06 9.41
N ARG A 180 0.74 -1.16 9.00
CA ARG A 180 1.51 -2.39 9.14
C ARG A 180 1.62 -3.08 7.78
N ALA A 181 2.85 -3.30 7.30
CA ALA A 181 3.09 -3.97 6.03
C ALA A 181 2.59 -5.43 6.03
N ILE A 182 2.01 -5.84 4.91
CA ILE A 182 1.57 -7.21 4.60
C ILE A 182 1.83 -7.50 3.12
N ASP A 183 2.37 -8.68 2.81
CA ASP A 183 2.52 -9.13 1.43
C ASP A 183 1.28 -9.90 1.00
N VAL A 184 0.56 -9.38 0.02
CA VAL A 184 -0.61 -10.03 -0.56
C VAL A 184 -0.18 -10.97 -1.67
N LEU A 185 -0.56 -12.22 -1.55
CA LEU A 185 -0.32 -13.28 -2.52
C LEU A 185 -1.56 -13.49 -3.37
N GLY A 186 -1.39 -13.53 -4.70
CA GLY A 186 -2.49 -13.80 -5.62
C GLY A 186 -2.91 -15.28 -5.59
N LEU A 187 -4.20 -15.51 -5.78
CA LEU A 187 -4.75 -16.85 -6.00
C LEU A 187 -4.63 -17.21 -7.48
N ARG A 188 -3.40 -17.39 -7.98
CA ARG A 188 -3.13 -17.74 -9.38
C ARG A 188 -2.07 -18.84 -9.45
N PRO A 189 -2.09 -19.67 -10.51
CA PRO A 189 -0.95 -20.49 -10.85
C PRO A 189 0.25 -19.57 -11.21
N ASP A 190 1.45 -20.08 -10.99
CA ASP A 190 2.69 -19.41 -11.37
C ASP A 190 3.60 -20.45 -12.02
N LEU A 191 3.65 -20.46 -13.35
CA LEU A 191 4.46 -21.42 -14.09
C LEU A 191 5.87 -20.88 -14.30
N VAL A 192 6.84 -21.57 -13.72
CA VAL A 192 8.26 -21.25 -13.84
C VAL A 192 9.01 -22.35 -14.55
N VAL A 193 10.10 -22.01 -15.25
CA VAL A 193 11.00 -22.97 -15.90
C VAL A 193 12.29 -23.10 -15.09
N PRO A 194 12.38 -24.04 -14.12
CA PRO A 194 13.52 -24.18 -13.24
C PRO A 194 14.74 -24.81 -13.93
N SER A 195 14.57 -25.51 -15.03
CA SER A 195 15.67 -26.22 -15.72
C SER A 195 15.48 -26.25 -17.24
N VAL A 196 16.56 -25.97 -17.94
CA VAL A 196 16.71 -26.20 -19.39
C VAL A 196 18.04 -26.89 -19.63
N ILE A 197 18.00 -28.04 -20.31
CA ILE A 197 19.18 -28.85 -20.67
C ILE A 197 19.20 -28.98 -22.18
N ALA A 198 20.29 -28.58 -22.81
CA ALA A 198 20.52 -28.69 -24.23
C ALA A 198 21.94 -29.19 -24.54
N GLN A 199 22.18 -29.58 -25.77
CA GLN A 199 23.52 -29.93 -26.24
C GLN A 199 24.45 -28.72 -26.15
N VAL A 200 25.69 -28.95 -25.66
CA VAL A 200 26.69 -27.88 -25.50
C VAL A 200 27.13 -27.33 -26.85
N GLN A 201 27.06 -28.17 -27.89
CA GLN A 201 27.41 -27.80 -29.28
C GLN A 201 26.41 -28.44 -30.22
N ALA A 202 25.98 -27.66 -31.22
CA ALA A 202 25.21 -28.15 -32.35
C ALA A 202 25.78 -27.54 -33.65
N VAL A 203 25.69 -28.27 -34.74
CA VAL A 203 26.10 -27.81 -36.08
C VAL A 203 24.84 -27.70 -36.91
N SER A 204 24.56 -26.51 -37.42
CA SER A 204 23.44 -26.29 -38.34
C SER A 204 23.81 -26.69 -39.78
N PRO A 205 22.93 -27.36 -40.55
CA PRO A 205 21.63 -27.92 -40.14
C PRO A 205 21.77 -29.28 -39.46
N ALA A 206 21.22 -29.45 -38.26
CA ALA A 206 21.19 -30.72 -37.55
C ALA A 206 19.99 -30.78 -36.59
N ALA A 207 19.66 -31.99 -36.18
CA ALA A 207 18.70 -32.20 -35.12
C ALA A 207 19.26 -31.69 -33.78
N PHE A 208 18.46 -30.93 -33.04
CA PHE A 208 18.83 -30.31 -31.80
C PHE A 208 17.80 -30.67 -30.70
N SER A 209 18.28 -31.36 -29.67
CA SER A 209 17.41 -31.82 -28.57
C SER A 209 17.48 -30.92 -27.37
N VAL A 210 16.34 -30.57 -26.82
CA VAL A 210 16.19 -29.76 -25.61
C VAL A 210 15.29 -30.53 -24.63
N THR A 211 15.68 -30.54 -23.37
CA THR A 211 14.89 -31.02 -22.24
C THR A 211 14.71 -29.89 -21.25
N TRP A 212 13.48 -29.69 -20.78
CA TRP A 212 13.19 -28.66 -19.77
C TRP A 212 12.18 -29.17 -18.78
N SER A 213 12.13 -28.54 -17.60
CA SER A 213 11.08 -28.75 -16.65
C SER A 213 10.29 -27.47 -16.40
N VAL A 214 9.01 -27.65 -16.06
CA VAL A 214 8.10 -26.57 -15.70
C VAL A 214 7.46 -26.93 -14.38
N ARG A 215 7.46 -26.00 -13.43
CA ARG A 215 6.87 -26.15 -12.11
C ARG A 215 5.81 -25.07 -11.87
N ASN A 216 4.69 -25.46 -11.29
CA ASN A 216 3.74 -24.49 -10.75
C ASN A 216 4.20 -24.05 -9.34
N ALA A 217 4.76 -22.84 -9.25
CA ALA A 217 5.18 -22.22 -7.98
C ALA A 217 4.04 -21.48 -7.28
N GLY A 218 2.90 -21.30 -7.97
CA GLY A 218 1.71 -20.62 -7.44
C GLY A 218 0.88 -21.49 -6.51
N PRO A 219 -0.06 -20.86 -5.77
CA PRO A 219 -0.93 -21.55 -4.81
C PRO A 219 -2.14 -22.26 -5.43
N LEU A 220 -2.46 -21.99 -6.71
CA LEU A 220 -3.55 -22.65 -7.42
C LEU A 220 -3.06 -23.59 -8.51
N GLU A 221 -3.91 -24.56 -8.85
CA GLU A 221 -3.69 -25.45 -9.98
C GLU A 221 -3.72 -24.64 -11.29
N ALA A 222 -2.71 -24.82 -12.13
CA ALA A 222 -2.73 -24.36 -13.51
C ALA A 222 -3.62 -25.31 -14.33
N ALA A 223 -4.69 -24.79 -14.92
CA ALA A 223 -5.52 -25.56 -15.83
C ALA A 223 -4.69 -25.96 -17.06
N GLY A 224 -4.80 -27.21 -17.53
CA GLY A 224 -4.06 -27.68 -18.70
C GLY A 224 -4.41 -26.94 -19.98
N GLY A 225 -3.51 -26.95 -20.94
CA GLY A 225 -3.75 -26.40 -22.27
C GLY A 225 -2.91 -25.21 -22.67
N TRP A 226 -1.67 -25.13 -22.24
CA TRP A 226 -0.70 -24.13 -22.69
C TRP A 226 0.36 -24.71 -23.61
N LEU A 227 1.18 -23.82 -24.17
CA LEU A 227 2.31 -24.13 -25.03
C LEU A 227 3.61 -23.74 -24.35
N ASP A 228 4.59 -24.63 -24.45
CA ASP A 228 5.99 -24.30 -24.18
C ASP A 228 6.67 -23.96 -25.50
N TRP A 229 7.17 -22.75 -25.63
CA TRP A 229 7.92 -22.28 -26.80
C TRP A 229 9.40 -22.39 -26.57
N VAL A 230 10.13 -22.88 -27.59
CA VAL A 230 11.57 -23.03 -27.51
C VAL A 230 12.25 -22.15 -28.57
N TYR A 231 13.18 -21.37 -28.14
CA TYR A 231 13.99 -20.47 -28.98
C TYR A 231 15.47 -20.76 -28.86
N LEU A 232 16.18 -20.48 -29.95
CA LEU A 232 17.61 -20.23 -29.93
C LEU A 232 17.85 -18.72 -30.05
N SER A 233 18.71 -18.14 -29.21
CA SER A 233 18.99 -16.70 -29.21
C SER A 233 20.49 -16.42 -29.13
N ASP A 234 20.93 -15.31 -29.68
CA ASP A 234 22.28 -14.80 -29.50
C ASP A 234 22.46 -14.02 -28.20
N ARG A 235 21.35 -13.77 -27.47
CA ARG A 235 21.27 -13.04 -26.20
C ARG A 235 20.60 -13.89 -25.11
N PRO A 236 20.86 -13.57 -23.82
CA PRO A 236 20.28 -14.33 -22.71
C PRO A 236 18.77 -14.10 -22.50
N THR A 237 18.18 -13.07 -23.13
CA THR A 237 16.74 -12.77 -23.08
C THR A 237 16.22 -12.44 -24.47
N LEU A 238 14.94 -12.73 -24.73
CA LEU A 238 14.31 -12.50 -26.04
C LEU A 238 14.18 -11.01 -26.36
N GLU A 239 13.97 -10.18 -25.34
CA GLU A 239 13.74 -8.73 -25.43
C GLU A 239 15.06 -7.91 -25.42
N ALA A 240 16.21 -8.56 -25.34
CA ALA A 240 17.47 -7.83 -25.32
C ALA A 240 17.63 -6.98 -26.60
N PRO A 241 18.07 -5.71 -26.48
CA PRO A 241 18.22 -4.85 -27.65
C PRO A 241 19.11 -5.47 -28.73
N GLY A 242 18.53 -5.65 -29.93
CA GLY A 242 19.22 -6.24 -31.08
C GLY A 242 19.35 -7.75 -31.03
N ALA A 243 18.60 -8.44 -30.16
CA ALA A 243 18.59 -9.90 -30.10
C ALA A 243 18.14 -10.51 -31.42
N GLN A 244 18.84 -11.54 -31.86
CA GLN A 244 18.45 -12.41 -32.98
C GLN A 244 17.88 -13.69 -32.38
N ASN A 245 16.57 -13.89 -32.56
CA ASN A 245 15.84 -15.01 -32.00
C ASN A 245 15.34 -15.93 -33.14
N TRP A 246 15.59 -17.21 -33.01
CA TRP A 246 15.09 -18.25 -33.92
C TRP A 246 14.11 -19.10 -33.15
N PHE A 247 12.83 -19.04 -33.52
CA PHE A 247 11.82 -19.93 -32.99
C PHE A 247 12.07 -21.35 -33.49
N LEU A 248 12.31 -22.29 -32.58
CA LEU A 248 12.59 -23.69 -32.92
C LEU A 248 11.29 -24.50 -33.00
N GLY A 249 10.32 -24.19 -32.17
CA GLY A 249 9.04 -24.86 -32.16
C GLY A 249 8.32 -24.72 -30.83
N SER A 250 7.13 -25.33 -30.74
CA SER A 250 6.29 -25.38 -29.54
C SER A 250 5.91 -26.80 -29.18
N VAL A 251 5.72 -27.04 -27.89
CA VAL A 251 5.22 -28.32 -27.35
C VAL A 251 4.02 -28.03 -26.48
N ALA A 252 2.90 -28.72 -26.76
CA ALA A 252 1.69 -28.56 -25.99
C ALA A 252 1.74 -29.37 -24.69
N HIS A 253 1.36 -28.71 -23.61
CA HIS A 253 1.01 -29.36 -22.35
C HIS A 253 -0.50 -29.38 -22.20
N SER A 254 -1.09 -30.52 -21.88
CA SER A 254 -2.55 -30.72 -21.87
C SER A 254 -3.12 -31.14 -20.50
N SER A 255 -2.25 -31.34 -19.50
CA SER A 255 -2.65 -31.77 -18.16
C SER A 255 -2.62 -30.61 -17.20
N ALA A 256 -3.55 -30.60 -16.24
CA ALA A 256 -3.47 -29.64 -15.13
C ALA A 256 -2.21 -29.88 -14.30
N LEU A 257 -1.64 -28.81 -13.75
CA LEU A 257 -0.45 -28.84 -12.91
C LEU A 257 -0.78 -28.28 -11.52
N ALA A 258 -0.84 -29.17 -10.54
CA ALA A 258 -1.17 -28.80 -9.16
C ALA A 258 -0.08 -27.87 -8.54
N PRO A 259 -0.41 -27.14 -7.48
CA PRO A 259 0.56 -26.34 -6.73
C PRO A 259 1.79 -27.15 -6.33
N GLY A 260 2.98 -26.64 -6.62
CA GLY A 260 4.27 -27.28 -6.32
C GLY A 260 4.64 -28.47 -7.22
N ALA A 261 3.73 -28.93 -8.09
CA ALA A 261 4.02 -30.01 -9.04
C ALA A 261 4.93 -29.52 -10.18
N GLU A 262 5.64 -30.49 -10.77
CA GLU A 262 6.60 -30.26 -11.85
C GLU A 262 6.44 -31.34 -12.93
N TYR A 263 6.57 -30.96 -14.20
CA TYR A 263 6.74 -31.91 -15.29
C TYR A 263 8.05 -31.69 -16.02
N THR A 264 8.52 -32.71 -16.71
CA THR A 264 9.69 -32.64 -17.60
C THR A 264 9.26 -32.99 -19.01
N GLN A 265 9.69 -32.16 -19.97
CA GLN A 265 9.42 -32.35 -21.38
C GLN A 265 10.74 -32.40 -22.15
N SER A 266 10.75 -33.17 -23.25
CA SER A 266 11.88 -33.23 -24.19
C SER A 266 11.35 -33.15 -25.62
N ALA A 267 12.04 -32.39 -26.46
CA ALA A 267 11.74 -32.31 -27.88
C ALA A 267 13.00 -32.15 -28.69
N THR A 268 12.92 -32.57 -29.95
CA THR A 268 14.00 -32.41 -30.94
C THR A 268 13.50 -31.53 -32.07
N PHE A 269 14.29 -30.53 -32.39
CA PHE A 269 14.01 -29.52 -33.41
C PHE A 269 15.07 -29.59 -34.53
N ASP A 270 14.67 -29.28 -35.74
CA ASP A 270 15.58 -29.15 -36.85
C ASP A 270 16.11 -27.71 -36.94
N LEU A 271 17.41 -27.54 -36.77
CA LEU A 271 18.02 -26.23 -36.91
C LEU A 271 18.02 -25.77 -38.36
N SER A 272 17.49 -24.57 -38.62
CA SER A 272 17.60 -23.90 -39.91
C SER A 272 19.09 -23.65 -40.24
N PRO A 273 19.51 -23.74 -41.50
CA PRO A 273 20.89 -23.42 -41.91
C PRO A 273 21.38 -22.01 -41.52
N ALA A 274 20.40 -21.09 -41.31
CA ALA A 274 20.69 -19.72 -40.88
C ALA A 274 20.68 -19.55 -39.36
N ALA A 275 20.30 -20.59 -38.60
CA ALA A 275 20.21 -20.49 -37.13
C ALA A 275 21.61 -20.36 -36.51
N ALA A 276 21.81 -19.33 -35.73
CA ALA A 276 23.05 -19.08 -34.99
C ALA A 276 22.66 -18.48 -33.61
N GLY A 277 23.15 -19.06 -32.53
CA GLY A 277 22.82 -18.58 -31.21
C GLY A 277 23.73 -19.16 -30.15
N ARG A 278 23.57 -18.68 -28.94
CA ARG A 278 24.37 -19.09 -27.76
C ARG A 278 23.50 -19.56 -26.61
N TYR A 279 22.21 -19.22 -26.64
CA TYR A 279 21.28 -19.46 -25.57
C TYR A 279 20.07 -20.19 -26.07
N VAL A 280 19.63 -21.23 -25.35
CA VAL A 280 18.33 -21.85 -25.50
C VAL A 280 17.42 -21.24 -24.48
N ILE A 281 16.28 -20.69 -24.93
CA ILE A 281 15.29 -20.03 -24.08
C ILE A 281 14.00 -20.80 -24.24
N VAL A 282 13.41 -21.20 -23.11
CA VAL A 282 12.09 -21.82 -23.03
C VAL A 282 11.15 -20.86 -22.37
N VAL A 283 10.00 -20.61 -23.00
CA VAL A 283 8.90 -19.80 -22.48
C VAL A 283 7.70 -20.72 -22.30
N THR A 284 7.28 -20.92 -21.07
CA THR A 284 6.05 -21.66 -20.75
C THR A 284 4.85 -20.71 -20.72
N ASP A 285 3.63 -21.24 -20.86
CA ASP A 285 2.39 -20.47 -20.94
C ASP A 285 2.44 -19.38 -22.02
N ALA A 286 3.07 -19.72 -23.15
CA ALA A 286 3.20 -18.81 -24.26
C ALA A 286 1.88 -18.70 -25.01
N ASP A 287 1.37 -17.48 -25.14
CA ASP A 287 0.18 -17.18 -25.93
C ASP A 287 0.56 -17.12 -27.42
N PRO A 288 -0.10 -17.91 -28.30
CA PRO A 288 0.12 -17.83 -29.74
C PRO A 288 -0.22 -16.45 -30.35
N TYR A 289 -0.91 -15.58 -29.58
CA TYR A 289 -1.28 -14.24 -30.02
C TYR A 289 -0.40 -13.12 -29.42
N GLY A 290 0.63 -13.45 -28.66
CA GLY A 290 1.71 -12.53 -28.29
C GLY A 290 1.49 -11.75 -26.99
N GLU A 291 0.53 -12.13 -26.16
CA GLU A 291 0.47 -11.62 -24.78
C GLU A 291 1.20 -12.60 -23.86
N THR A 292 2.27 -12.15 -23.24
CA THR A 292 2.87 -12.85 -22.10
C THR A 292 1.98 -12.58 -20.88
N GLY A 293 1.33 -13.62 -20.37
CA GLY A 293 0.40 -13.56 -19.25
C GLY A 293 0.97 -13.04 -17.94
#